data_989784cd6dde86c6112a76f513e6dbcf
#
_entry.id   989784cd6dde86c6112a76f513e6dbcf
#
_cell.length_a   1.000
_cell.length_b   1.000
_cell.length_c   1.000
_cell.angle_alpha   90.00
_cell.angle_beta   90.00
_cell.angle_gamma   90.00
#
_symmetry.space_group_name_H-M   'P 1'
#
loop_
_entity.id
_entity.type
_entity.pdbx_description
1 polymer ?
#
loop_
_entity_poly.entity_id
_entity_poly.type
_entity_poly.pdbx_seq_one_letter_code
_entity_poly.pdbx_strand_id
1 'polypeptide(L)'
;MNATVDFSGRAVLVTGGTKGIGFVIAERFLAAGADVAVCGRGEPEVLPAADGRTARFFAADIRDAGAAAELVERVVAEFGRLDVLVNNAGGSPDADAATVSPRFVERIVDLNLLAPFYVAQPANKVMREQETGGSIINIGSVSAHDPQPGTAAYSAAKAGLLVLTRALALEWSPKVRVNHITTGLIRTEAAAQVYGPDEGASVAKVIPMGRMAVPADVAGACLYLASDLAAYVTGADIAVHGGGEIPARYLAARPATP
;
A
#
# COMPACT_ATOMS: atom_id res chain seq x y z
N MET A 1 -18.52 -20.60 6.90
CA MET A 1 -18.55 -19.44 7.81
C MET A 1 -17.90 -18.29 7.05
N ASN A 2 -18.68 -17.29 6.65
CA ASN A 2 -18.09 -16.03 6.17
C ASN A 2 -17.58 -15.29 7.41
N ALA A 3 -16.28 -15.33 7.65
CA ALA A 3 -15.66 -14.50 8.68
C ALA A 3 -15.69 -13.06 8.15
N THR A 4 -16.73 -12.32 8.50
CA THR A 4 -16.77 -10.87 8.30
C THR A 4 -15.85 -10.23 9.32
N VAL A 5 -14.83 -9.55 8.86
CA VAL A 5 -13.94 -8.77 9.72
C VAL A 5 -14.65 -7.46 10.03
N ASP A 6 -14.91 -7.18 11.31
CA ASP A 6 -15.60 -5.98 11.79
C ASP A 6 -14.57 -4.94 12.28
N PHE A 7 -14.66 -3.72 11.75
CA PHE A 7 -13.84 -2.56 12.12
C PHE A 7 -14.69 -1.44 12.75
N SER A 8 -15.91 -1.73 13.18
CA SER A 8 -16.76 -0.73 13.86
C SER A 8 -16.04 -0.11 15.05
N GLY A 9 -16.03 1.24 15.11
CA GLY A 9 -15.34 2.00 16.14
C GLY A 9 -13.81 2.04 16.01
N ARG A 10 -13.24 1.59 14.90
CA ARG A 10 -11.82 1.72 14.58
C ARG A 10 -11.58 2.81 13.54
N ALA A 11 -10.50 3.56 13.70
CA ALA A 11 -10.07 4.60 12.78
C ALA A 11 -8.91 4.12 11.89
N VAL A 12 -9.03 4.38 10.60
CA VAL A 12 -8.08 3.95 9.57
C VAL A 12 -7.59 5.15 8.76
N LEU A 13 -6.28 5.30 8.60
CA LEU A 13 -5.67 6.25 7.68
C LEU A 13 -5.08 5.52 6.48
N VAL A 14 -5.51 5.88 5.26
CA VAL A 14 -4.96 5.36 4.00
C VAL A 14 -4.27 6.49 3.24
N THR A 15 -2.95 6.45 3.13
CA THR A 15 -2.21 7.44 2.34
C THR A 15 -2.40 7.18 0.84
N GLY A 16 -2.59 8.26 0.05
CA GLY A 16 -2.90 8.11 -1.38
C GLY A 16 -4.23 7.39 -1.63
N GLY A 17 -5.18 7.52 -0.70
CA GLY A 17 -6.50 6.86 -0.77
C GLY A 17 -7.51 7.52 -1.70
N THR A 18 -7.10 8.47 -2.53
CA THR A 18 -8.01 9.23 -3.42
C THR A 18 -8.21 8.60 -4.80
N LYS A 19 -7.48 7.53 -5.14
CA LYS A 19 -7.58 6.81 -6.42
C LYS A 19 -6.95 5.43 -6.36
N GLY A 20 -7.22 4.59 -7.35
CA GLY A 20 -6.57 3.31 -7.58
C GLY A 20 -6.65 2.36 -6.39
N ILE A 21 -5.53 1.77 -6.00
CA ILE A 21 -5.45 0.76 -4.94
C ILE A 21 -5.94 1.34 -3.60
N GLY A 22 -5.45 2.52 -3.23
CA GLY A 22 -5.79 3.16 -1.96
C GLY A 22 -7.27 3.51 -1.84
N PHE A 23 -7.92 3.89 -2.94
CA PHE A 23 -9.36 4.17 -2.99
C PHE A 23 -10.17 2.93 -2.61
N VAL A 24 -9.87 1.79 -3.25
CA VAL A 24 -10.58 0.53 -2.96
C VAL A 24 -10.24 -0.02 -1.57
N ILE A 25 -9.00 0.18 -1.07
CA ILE A 25 -8.66 -0.14 0.32
C ILE A 25 -9.57 0.65 1.28
N ALA A 26 -9.72 1.96 1.06
CA ALA A 26 -10.58 2.81 1.88
C ALA A 26 -12.05 2.36 1.83
N GLU A 27 -12.60 2.06 0.64
CA GLU A 27 -13.96 1.53 0.49
C GLU A 27 -14.16 0.23 1.28
N ARG A 28 -13.18 -0.68 1.26
CA ARG A 28 -13.28 -1.96 1.97
C ARG A 28 -13.25 -1.80 3.49
N PHE A 29 -12.48 -0.86 4.02
CA PHE A 29 -12.52 -0.53 5.45
C PHE A 29 -13.83 0.15 5.85
N LEU A 30 -14.38 1.05 5.01
CA LEU A 30 -15.71 1.65 5.23
C LEU A 30 -16.79 0.58 5.26
N ALA A 31 -16.79 -0.35 4.29
CA ALA A 31 -17.74 -1.47 4.24
C ALA A 31 -17.59 -2.42 5.45
N ALA A 32 -16.41 -2.49 6.06
CA ALA A 32 -16.17 -3.22 7.31
C ALA A 32 -16.51 -2.42 8.57
N GLY A 33 -17.11 -1.22 8.45
CA GLY A 33 -17.59 -0.42 9.57
C GLY A 33 -16.60 0.61 10.13
N ALA A 34 -15.40 0.73 9.58
CA ALA A 34 -14.39 1.68 10.04
C ALA A 34 -14.77 3.15 9.77
N ASP A 35 -14.20 4.06 10.56
CA ASP A 35 -14.04 5.46 10.21
C ASP A 35 -12.74 5.63 9.43
N VAL A 36 -12.80 6.17 8.20
CA VAL A 36 -11.66 6.18 7.29
C VAL A 36 -11.26 7.60 6.92
N ALA A 37 -9.98 7.91 7.13
CA ALA A 37 -9.30 9.06 6.59
C ALA A 37 -8.50 8.67 5.34
N VAL A 38 -8.55 9.50 4.32
CA VAL A 38 -7.69 9.42 3.14
C VAL A 38 -6.92 10.72 2.96
N CYS A 39 -5.70 10.64 2.47
CA CYS A 39 -4.93 11.85 2.16
C CYS A 39 -4.39 11.86 0.74
N GLY A 40 -4.16 13.07 0.27
CA GLY A 40 -3.56 13.38 -1.01
C GLY A 40 -3.20 14.86 -1.07
N ARG A 41 -2.51 15.31 -2.14
CA ARG A 41 -2.11 16.71 -2.30
C ARG A 41 -3.25 17.64 -2.72
N GLY A 42 -4.25 17.11 -3.38
CA GLY A 42 -5.44 17.82 -3.82
C GLY A 42 -6.70 17.05 -3.50
N GLU A 43 -7.77 17.76 -3.26
CA GLU A 43 -9.08 17.17 -2.99
C GLU A 43 -9.60 16.46 -4.23
N PRO A 44 -10.06 15.20 -4.13
CA PRO A 44 -10.63 14.47 -5.24
C PRO A 44 -12.07 14.89 -5.51
N GLU A 45 -12.54 14.69 -6.74
CA GLU A 45 -13.97 14.92 -7.09
C GLU A 45 -14.89 13.92 -6.38
N VAL A 46 -14.40 12.70 -6.15
CA VAL A 46 -15.14 11.63 -5.48
C VAL A 46 -14.30 11.06 -4.35
N LEU A 47 -14.93 10.91 -3.19
CA LEU A 47 -14.33 10.25 -2.03
C LEU A 47 -14.75 8.77 -1.96
N PRO A 48 -13.89 7.88 -1.43
CA PRO A 48 -14.29 6.51 -1.14
C PRO A 48 -15.54 6.46 -0.27
N ALA A 49 -16.51 5.65 -0.65
CA ALA A 49 -17.74 5.49 0.09
C ALA A 49 -18.26 4.04 0.01
N ALA A 50 -18.80 3.53 1.11
CA ALA A 50 -19.44 2.22 1.17
C ALA A 50 -20.44 2.17 2.33
N ASP A 51 -21.56 1.46 2.16
CA ASP A 51 -22.56 1.18 3.19
C ASP A 51 -23.03 2.44 3.97
N GLY A 52 -23.24 3.54 3.23
CA GLY A 52 -23.69 4.82 3.79
C GLY A 52 -22.60 5.63 4.53
N ARG A 53 -21.35 5.15 4.53
CA ARG A 53 -20.17 5.84 5.09
C ARG A 53 -19.33 6.44 3.97
N THR A 54 -18.71 7.58 4.24
CA THR A 54 -17.80 8.27 3.29
C THR A 54 -16.49 8.60 4.02
N ALA A 55 -15.36 8.38 3.37
CA ALA A 55 -14.06 8.74 3.92
C ALA A 55 -13.92 10.25 4.13
N ARG A 56 -13.14 10.65 5.14
CA ARG A 56 -12.73 12.04 5.36
C ARG A 56 -11.44 12.31 4.60
N PHE A 57 -11.41 13.40 3.85
CA PHE A 57 -10.23 13.83 3.11
C PHE A 57 -9.40 14.82 3.91
N PHE A 58 -8.08 14.61 3.90
CA PHE A 58 -7.08 15.51 4.49
C PHE A 58 -6.02 15.85 3.44
N ALA A 59 -5.92 17.12 3.05
CA ALA A 59 -4.85 17.57 2.17
C ALA A 59 -3.50 17.50 2.91
N ALA A 60 -2.54 16.77 2.35
CA ALA A 60 -1.19 16.64 2.88
C ALA A 60 -0.20 16.19 1.80
N ASP A 61 1.00 16.76 1.78
CA ASP A 61 2.15 16.17 1.09
C ASP A 61 3.01 15.42 2.12
N ILE A 62 2.83 14.14 2.20
CA ILE A 62 3.50 13.27 3.19
C ILE A 62 5.01 13.11 2.97
N ARG A 63 5.59 13.70 1.92
CA ARG A 63 7.04 13.79 1.73
C ARG A 63 7.66 14.84 2.66
N ASP A 64 6.86 15.75 3.18
CA ASP A 64 7.24 16.67 4.26
C ASP A 64 6.92 16.03 5.62
N ALA A 65 7.93 15.88 6.47
CA ALA A 65 7.78 15.22 7.76
C ALA A 65 6.85 15.98 8.72
N GLY A 66 6.84 17.31 8.64
CA GLY A 66 5.95 18.17 9.44
C GLY A 66 4.50 17.98 9.01
N ALA A 67 4.23 18.04 7.69
CA ALA A 67 2.90 17.78 7.16
C ALA A 67 2.40 16.35 7.43
N ALA A 68 3.29 15.36 7.46
CA ALA A 68 2.95 13.99 7.83
C ALA A 68 2.55 13.87 9.31
N ALA A 69 3.25 14.56 10.21
CA ALA A 69 2.90 14.60 11.62
C ALA A 69 1.56 15.31 11.85
N GLU A 70 1.37 16.50 11.24
CA GLU A 70 0.11 17.26 11.31
C GLU A 70 -1.07 16.44 10.76
N LEU A 71 -0.87 15.69 9.67
CA LEU A 71 -1.90 14.79 9.12
C LEU A 71 -2.41 13.81 10.18
N VAL A 72 -1.50 13.13 10.90
CA VAL A 72 -1.87 12.17 11.94
C VAL A 72 -2.60 12.86 13.09
N GLU A 73 -2.12 14.03 13.54
CA GLU A 73 -2.79 14.82 14.58
C GLU A 73 -4.23 15.19 14.19
N ARG A 74 -4.43 15.64 12.95
CA ARG A 74 -5.77 15.99 12.43
C ARG A 74 -6.70 14.78 12.35
N VAL A 75 -6.18 13.61 11.94
CA VAL A 75 -6.94 12.35 11.93
C VAL A 75 -7.36 11.95 13.34
N VAL A 76 -6.45 12.05 14.31
CA VAL A 76 -6.76 11.77 15.72
C VAL A 76 -7.76 12.79 16.30
N ALA A 77 -7.63 14.05 15.94
CA ALA A 77 -8.59 15.07 16.35
C ALA A 77 -10.01 14.82 15.81
N GLU A 78 -10.12 14.28 14.57
CA GLU A 78 -11.41 13.95 13.94
C GLU A 78 -12.04 12.68 14.54
N PHE A 79 -11.27 11.62 14.77
CA PHE A 79 -11.82 10.30 15.15
C PHE A 79 -11.55 9.90 16.60
N GLY A 80 -10.73 10.66 17.34
CA GLY A 80 -10.35 10.36 18.72
C GLY A 80 -9.30 9.25 18.86
N ARG A 81 -8.92 8.58 17.77
CA ARG A 81 -8.00 7.42 17.74
C ARG A 81 -7.40 7.19 16.35
N LEU A 82 -6.39 6.31 16.28
CA LEU A 82 -5.88 5.75 15.02
C LEU A 82 -5.48 4.29 15.26
N ASP A 83 -6.19 3.35 14.64
CA ASP A 83 -5.96 1.90 14.83
C ASP A 83 -5.17 1.28 13.69
N VAL A 84 -5.35 1.79 12.48
CA VAL A 84 -4.72 1.25 11.27
C VAL A 84 -4.14 2.37 10.43
N LEU A 85 -2.89 2.21 10.04
CA LEU A 85 -2.25 3.02 9.01
C LEU A 85 -1.94 2.14 7.79
N VAL A 86 -2.43 2.54 6.62
CA VAL A 86 -2.04 1.93 5.35
C VAL A 86 -1.17 2.93 4.57
N ASN A 87 0.12 2.72 4.54
CA ASN A 87 1.07 3.45 3.71
C ASN A 87 0.98 2.93 2.27
N ASN A 88 0.04 3.51 1.51
CA ASN A 88 -0.24 3.12 0.13
C ASN A 88 0.32 4.13 -0.89
N ALA A 89 0.45 5.41 -0.53
CA ALA A 89 0.97 6.41 -1.45
C ALA A 89 2.35 6.01 -1.99
N GLY A 90 2.50 5.99 -3.30
CA GLY A 90 3.73 5.54 -3.95
C GLY A 90 3.59 5.50 -5.47
N GLY A 91 4.65 4.99 -6.10
CA GLY A 91 4.74 4.82 -7.55
C GLY A 91 5.96 5.53 -8.13
N SER A 92 6.27 5.22 -9.38
CA SER A 92 7.32 5.84 -10.18
C SER A 92 6.97 5.71 -11.66
N PRO A 93 7.17 6.73 -12.48
CA PRO A 93 7.30 6.50 -13.90
C PRO A 93 8.62 5.78 -14.18
N ASP A 94 8.68 5.06 -15.30
CA ASP A 94 9.92 4.44 -15.78
C ASP A 94 10.94 5.51 -16.13
N ALA A 95 12.22 5.25 -15.81
CA ALA A 95 13.32 6.15 -16.10
C ALA A 95 14.62 5.38 -16.35
N ASP A 96 15.37 5.79 -17.37
CA ASP A 96 16.68 5.23 -17.64
C ASP A 96 17.69 5.61 -16.55
N ALA A 97 18.21 4.62 -15.84
CA ALA A 97 19.13 4.80 -14.74
C ALA A 97 20.44 5.52 -15.13
N ALA A 98 20.82 5.47 -16.41
CA ALA A 98 22.04 6.14 -16.89
C ALA A 98 21.87 7.66 -17.06
N THR A 99 20.64 8.13 -17.25
CA THR A 99 20.36 9.54 -17.60
C THR A 99 19.43 10.26 -16.64
N VAL A 100 18.78 9.52 -15.73
CA VAL A 100 17.84 10.09 -14.77
C VAL A 100 18.53 11.11 -13.84
N SER A 101 17.85 12.24 -13.58
CA SER A 101 18.43 13.29 -12.73
C SER A 101 18.45 12.89 -11.25
N PRO A 102 19.43 13.37 -10.44
CA PRO A 102 19.44 13.15 -8.99
C PRO A 102 18.14 13.57 -8.32
N ARG A 103 17.56 14.69 -8.74
CA ARG A 103 16.27 15.18 -8.21
C ARG A 103 15.11 14.21 -8.46
N PHE A 104 15.12 13.48 -9.58
CA PHE A 104 14.12 12.44 -9.82
C PHE A 104 14.31 11.29 -8.81
N VAL A 105 15.55 10.81 -8.63
CA VAL A 105 15.88 9.74 -7.68
C VAL A 105 15.46 10.12 -6.26
N GLU A 106 15.80 11.33 -5.80
CA GLU A 106 15.40 11.87 -4.50
C GLU A 106 13.89 11.80 -4.31
N ARG A 107 13.10 12.31 -5.27
CA ARG A 107 11.63 12.30 -5.19
C ARG A 107 11.03 10.91 -5.15
N ILE A 108 11.63 9.94 -5.84
CA ILE A 108 11.16 8.55 -5.79
C ILE A 108 11.46 7.94 -4.43
N VAL A 109 12.64 8.17 -3.87
CA VAL A 109 13.02 7.69 -2.53
C VAL A 109 12.16 8.38 -1.45
N ASP A 110 11.97 9.69 -1.54
CA ASP A 110 11.12 10.44 -0.62
C ASP A 110 9.71 9.87 -0.55
N LEU A 111 9.09 9.64 -1.71
CA LEU A 111 7.70 9.15 -1.75
C LEU A 111 7.56 7.69 -1.33
N ASN A 112 8.48 6.81 -1.76
CA ASN A 112 8.31 5.36 -1.65
C ASN A 112 9.01 4.73 -0.43
N LEU A 113 9.88 5.48 0.27
CA LEU A 113 10.61 5.02 1.45
C LEU A 113 10.46 5.99 2.63
N LEU A 114 10.79 7.28 2.44
CA LEU A 114 10.83 8.22 3.57
C LEU A 114 9.42 8.64 4.02
N ALA A 115 8.50 8.94 3.10
CA ALA A 115 7.14 9.32 3.43
C ALA A 115 6.39 8.25 4.26
N PRO A 116 6.42 6.94 3.92
CA PRO A 116 5.90 5.91 4.81
C PRO A 116 6.45 5.97 6.24
N PHE A 117 7.74 6.25 6.40
CA PHE A 117 8.36 6.38 7.71
C PHE A 117 7.88 7.64 8.45
N TYR A 118 7.79 8.77 7.77
CA TYR A 118 7.33 10.03 8.35
C TYR A 118 5.89 9.97 8.86
N VAL A 119 5.01 9.21 8.20
CA VAL A 119 3.64 8.98 8.68
C VAL A 119 3.60 7.91 9.78
N ALA A 120 4.43 6.87 9.67
CA ALA A 120 4.45 5.77 10.63
C ALA A 120 4.92 6.20 12.03
N GLN A 121 5.88 7.12 12.14
CA GLN A 121 6.40 7.59 13.44
C GLN A 121 5.31 8.24 14.33
N PRO A 122 4.58 9.29 13.88
CA PRO A 122 3.50 9.87 14.67
C PRO A 122 2.33 8.90 14.87
N ALA A 123 2.01 8.05 13.89
CA ALA A 123 0.99 7.01 14.04
C ALA A 123 1.36 6.01 15.15
N ASN A 124 2.61 5.53 15.18
CA ASN A 124 3.10 4.65 16.24
C ASN A 124 3.01 5.31 17.63
N LYS A 125 3.34 6.61 17.74
CA LYS A 125 3.21 7.33 19.02
C LYS A 125 1.79 7.26 19.55
N VAL A 126 0.79 7.56 18.70
CA VAL A 126 -0.64 7.46 19.07
C VAL A 126 -1.04 6.02 19.41
N MET A 127 -0.71 5.07 18.54
CA MET A 127 -1.09 3.65 18.71
C MET A 127 -0.52 3.04 19.99
N ARG A 128 0.70 3.41 20.40
CA ARG A 128 1.34 2.90 21.62
C ARG A 128 0.64 3.35 22.90
N GLU A 129 0.00 4.51 22.88
CA GLU A 129 -0.76 5.07 24.02
C GLU A 129 -2.17 4.46 24.13
N GLN A 130 -2.68 3.84 23.06
CA GLN A 130 -3.98 3.15 23.05
C GLN A 130 -3.89 1.78 23.72
N GLU A 131 -4.95 1.35 24.40
CA GLU A 131 -5.05 0.01 24.98
C GLU A 131 -4.94 -1.08 23.90
N THR A 132 -5.60 -0.84 22.77
CA THR A 132 -5.65 -1.79 21.62
C THR A 132 -4.36 -1.85 20.81
N GLY A 133 -3.43 -0.91 21.00
CA GLY A 133 -2.29 -0.79 20.12
C GLY A 133 -2.68 -0.35 18.70
N GLY A 134 -1.99 -0.89 17.68
CA GLY A 134 -2.31 -0.59 16.29
C GLY A 134 -1.67 -1.51 15.26
N SER A 135 -2.03 -1.29 13.99
CA SER A 135 -1.47 -2.03 12.85
C SER A 135 -1.03 -1.06 11.74
N ILE A 136 0.21 -1.17 11.30
CA ILE A 136 0.77 -0.41 10.18
C ILE A 136 1.03 -1.37 9.03
N ILE A 137 0.54 -1.03 7.84
CA ILE A 137 0.64 -1.84 6.64
C ILE A 137 1.32 -1.01 5.55
N ASN A 138 2.47 -1.48 5.08
CA ASN A 138 3.22 -0.85 4.01
C ASN A 138 2.94 -1.54 2.67
N ILE A 139 2.43 -0.80 1.69
CA ILE A 139 2.18 -1.34 0.35
C ILE A 139 3.50 -1.31 -0.44
N GLY A 140 4.02 -2.50 -0.66
CA GLY A 140 5.23 -2.77 -1.41
C GLY A 140 4.99 -3.09 -2.88
N SER A 141 5.98 -3.77 -3.47
CA SER A 141 5.96 -4.16 -4.89
C SER A 141 6.84 -5.39 -5.11
N VAL A 142 6.52 -6.21 -6.09
CA VAL A 142 7.41 -7.25 -6.61
C VAL A 142 8.77 -6.69 -7.01
N SER A 143 8.84 -5.41 -7.42
CA SER A 143 10.09 -4.72 -7.74
C SER A 143 11.08 -4.63 -6.57
N ALA A 144 10.63 -4.88 -5.32
CA ALA A 144 11.53 -5.01 -4.17
C ALA A 144 12.37 -6.28 -4.19
N HIS A 145 11.92 -7.31 -4.88
CA HIS A 145 12.54 -8.63 -5.00
C HIS A 145 13.11 -8.86 -6.40
N ASP A 146 12.32 -8.53 -7.43
CA ASP A 146 12.60 -8.74 -8.84
C ASP A 146 12.56 -7.39 -9.59
N PRO A 147 13.64 -6.59 -9.54
CA PRO A 147 13.68 -5.28 -10.17
C PRO A 147 13.59 -5.37 -11.68
N GLN A 148 12.91 -4.42 -12.29
CA GLN A 148 12.71 -4.34 -13.73
C GLN A 148 13.50 -3.16 -14.33
N PRO A 149 13.88 -3.22 -15.63
CA PRO A 149 14.44 -2.07 -16.31
C PRO A 149 13.57 -0.83 -16.15
N GLY A 150 14.19 0.34 -15.95
CA GLY A 150 13.46 1.59 -15.71
C GLY A 150 13.03 1.84 -14.25
N THR A 151 13.18 0.87 -13.33
CA THR A 151 12.68 0.98 -11.96
C THR A 151 13.75 1.09 -10.88
N ALA A 152 15.02 1.37 -11.21
CA ALA A 152 16.16 1.28 -10.28
C ALA A 152 15.92 2.01 -8.93
N ALA A 153 15.58 3.30 -8.97
CA ALA A 153 15.32 4.08 -7.76
C ALA A 153 14.07 3.58 -6.99
N TYR A 154 13.03 3.21 -7.72
CA TYR A 154 11.79 2.68 -7.15
C TYR A 154 12.01 1.31 -6.49
N SER A 155 12.68 0.41 -7.16
CA SER A 155 13.01 -0.93 -6.64
C SER A 155 13.85 -0.83 -5.37
N ALA A 156 14.89 0.03 -5.37
CA ALA A 156 15.70 0.28 -4.18
C ALA A 156 14.87 0.84 -3.02
N ALA A 157 13.98 1.80 -3.28
CA ALA A 157 13.09 2.36 -2.27
C ALA A 157 12.10 1.31 -1.71
N LYS A 158 11.52 0.47 -2.56
CA LYS A 158 10.58 -0.59 -2.12
C LYS A 158 11.30 -1.72 -1.38
N ALA A 159 12.52 -2.08 -1.77
CA ALA A 159 13.37 -3.00 -1.00
C ALA A 159 13.73 -2.41 0.37
N GLY A 160 14.07 -1.12 0.42
CA GLY A 160 14.29 -0.37 1.67
C GLY A 160 13.05 -0.36 2.56
N LEU A 161 11.85 -0.18 1.99
CA LEU A 161 10.59 -0.19 2.73
C LEU A 161 10.30 -1.58 3.36
N LEU A 162 10.62 -2.66 2.66
CA LEU A 162 10.50 -4.03 3.19
C LEU A 162 11.42 -4.23 4.40
N VAL A 163 12.68 -3.81 4.31
CA VAL A 163 13.64 -3.91 5.43
C VAL A 163 13.23 -3.00 6.59
N LEU A 164 12.79 -1.77 6.28
CA LEU A 164 12.25 -0.83 7.27
C LEU A 164 11.05 -1.44 8.02
N THR A 165 10.13 -2.10 7.31
CA THR A 165 8.99 -2.80 7.93
C THR A 165 9.44 -3.80 8.98
N ARG A 166 10.45 -4.61 8.68
CA ARG A 166 11.01 -5.61 9.62
C ARG A 166 11.67 -4.96 10.83
N ALA A 167 12.43 -3.89 10.62
CA ALA A 167 13.06 -3.14 11.70
C ALA A 167 12.02 -2.56 12.66
N LEU A 168 11.01 -1.86 12.11
CA LEU A 168 9.95 -1.26 12.90
C LEU A 168 9.09 -2.29 13.63
N ALA A 169 8.87 -3.47 13.04
CA ALA A 169 8.17 -4.56 13.71
C ALA A 169 8.90 -5.03 14.97
N LEU A 170 10.24 -5.09 14.94
CA LEU A 170 11.07 -5.44 16.10
C LEU A 170 11.03 -4.37 17.18
N GLU A 171 11.09 -3.08 16.78
CA GLU A 171 11.17 -1.97 17.72
C GLU A 171 9.83 -1.61 18.37
N TRP A 172 8.70 -1.83 17.67
CA TRP A 172 7.39 -1.33 18.08
C TRP A 172 6.48 -2.39 18.69
N SER A 173 6.84 -3.67 18.55
CA SER A 173 6.14 -4.76 19.23
C SER A 173 6.26 -4.66 20.77
N PRO A 174 5.30 -5.17 21.53
CA PRO A 174 4.09 -5.89 21.08
C PRO A 174 2.90 -4.96 20.77
N LYS A 175 3.01 -3.66 21.00
CA LYS A 175 1.89 -2.71 20.92
C LYS A 175 1.48 -2.40 19.48
N VAL A 176 2.44 -2.27 18.58
CA VAL A 176 2.18 -1.92 17.17
C VAL A 176 2.76 -2.98 16.26
N ARG A 177 1.91 -3.58 15.44
CA ARG A 177 2.32 -4.54 14.42
C ARG A 177 2.65 -3.77 13.13
N VAL A 178 3.72 -4.12 12.47
CA VAL A 178 4.13 -3.50 11.19
C VAL A 178 4.36 -4.61 10.17
N ASN A 179 3.60 -4.59 9.07
CA ASN A 179 3.67 -5.61 8.04
C ASN A 179 3.77 -4.99 6.63
N HIS A 180 4.23 -5.78 5.70
CA HIS A 180 4.42 -5.41 4.31
C HIS A 180 3.53 -6.27 3.41
N ILE A 181 3.04 -5.69 2.31
CA ILE A 181 2.34 -6.41 1.25
C ILE A 181 3.14 -6.22 -0.03
N THR A 182 3.74 -7.29 -0.53
CA THR A 182 4.36 -7.31 -1.86
C THR A 182 3.27 -7.44 -2.92
N THR A 183 2.94 -6.33 -3.58
CA THR A 183 1.94 -6.32 -4.65
C THR A 183 2.58 -6.70 -5.99
N GLY A 184 1.87 -7.50 -6.77
CA GLY A 184 2.21 -7.78 -8.16
C GLY A 184 1.72 -6.69 -9.11
N LEU A 185 1.46 -7.10 -10.35
CA LEU A 185 0.92 -6.24 -11.39
C LEU A 185 -0.60 -6.07 -11.17
N ILE A 186 -1.01 -4.82 -10.92
CA ILE A 186 -2.39 -4.47 -10.55
C ILE A 186 -3.05 -3.70 -11.68
N ARG A 187 -4.20 -4.18 -12.14
CA ARG A 187 -5.03 -3.45 -13.10
C ARG A 187 -5.84 -2.38 -12.36
N THR A 188 -5.49 -1.13 -12.61
CA THR A 188 -6.20 0.07 -12.15
C THR A 188 -6.80 0.81 -13.34
N GLU A 189 -7.46 1.93 -13.11
CA GLU A 189 -7.99 2.81 -14.16
C GLU A 189 -6.91 3.30 -15.15
N ALA A 190 -5.64 3.30 -14.73
CA ALA A 190 -4.51 3.68 -15.56
C ALA A 190 -3.88 2.50 -16.32
N ALA A 191 -4.50 1.31 -16.34
CA ALA A 191 -3.90 0.08 -16.89
C ALA A 191 -3.49 0.24 -18.37
N ALA A 192 -4.30 0.89 -19.20
CA ALA A 192 -3.97 1.14 -20.60
C ALA A 192 -2.72 1.99 -20.78
N GLN A 193 -2.47 2.94 -19.87
CA GLN A 193 -1.28 3.80 -19.91
C GLN A 193 -0.02 3.08 -19.44
N VAL A 194 -0.16 2.14 -18.50
CA VAL A 194 0.96 1.43 -17.88
C VAL A 194 1.30 0.15 -18.63
N TYR A 195 0.30 -0.61 -19.08
CA TYR A 195 0.47 -1.96 -19.63
C TYR A 195 0.15 -2.06 -21.13
N GLY A 196 -0.19 -0.94 -21.77
CA GLY A 196 -0.52 -0.89 -23.18
C GLY A 196 -2.01 -1.02 -23.48
N PRO A 197 -2.38 -0.97 -24.80
CA PRO A 197 -3.76 -0.84 -25.24
C PRO A 197 -4.65 -2.07 -24.92
N ASP A 198 -4.06 -3.22 -24.60
CA ASP A 198 -4.76 -4.42 -24.15
C ASP A 198 -4.99 -4.46 -22.63
N GLU A 199 -4.70 -3.35 -21.94
CA GLU A 199 -4.84 -3.17 -20.49
C GLU A 199 -4.16 -4.30 -19.68
N GLY A 200 -3.09 -4.88 -20.22
CA GLY A 200 -2.32 -5.94 -19.57
C GLY A 200 -2.82 -7.35 -19.83
N ALA A 201 -3.69 -7.58 -20.82
CA ALA A 201 -4.13 -8.94 -21.18
C ALA A 201 -2.97 -9.84 -21.61
N SER A 202 -1.95 -9.26 -22.28
CA SER A 202 -0.71 -9.97 -22.62
C SER A 202 0.13 -10.28 -21.39
N VAL A 203 0.19 -9.33 -20.44
CA VAL A 203 0.90 -9.49 -19.17
C VAL A 203 0.25 -10.57 -18.31
N ALA A 204 -1.07 -10.68 -18.30
CA ALA A 204 -1.80 -11.70 -17.55
C ALA A 204 -1.37 -13.15 -17.89
N LYS A 205 -0.87 -13.38 -19.13
CA LYS A 205 -0.43 -14.72 -19.59
C LYS A 205 0.84 -15.21 -18.88
N VAL A 206 1.64 -14.32 -18.33
CA VAL A 206 2.85 -14.67 -17.60
C VAL A 206 2.64 -14.77 -16.09
N ILE A 207 1.44 -14.49 -15.61
CA ILE A 207 1.08 -14.61 -14.20
C ILE A 207 0.42 -15.97 -13.96
N PRO A 208 0.91 -16.79 -13.00
CA PRO A 208 0.36 -18.15 -12.75
C PRO A 208 -1.14 -18.18 -12.48
N MET A 209 -1.70 -17.15 -11.84
CA MET A 209 -3.16 -17.02 -11.62
C MET A 209 -3.95 -16.68 -12.89
N GLY A 210 -3.29 -16.50 -14.06
CA GLY A 210 -3.93 -16.23 -15.35
C GLY A 210 -4.63 -14.87 -15.47
N ARG A 211 -4.42 -13.97 -14.49
CA ARG A 211 -4.94 -12.62 -14.50
C ARG A 211 -4.02 -11.67 -13.73
N MET A 212 -4.07 -10.41 -14.08
CA MET A 212 -3.56 -9.35 -13.20
C MET A 212 -4.41 -9.27 -11.94
N ALA A 213 -3.80 -8.85 -10.84
CA ALA A 213 -4.54 -8.52 -9.63
C ALA A 213 -5.43 -7.28 -9.87
N VAL A 214 -6.46 -7.14 -9.06
CA VAL A 214 -7.27 -5.92 -8.97
C VAL A 214 -7.08 -5.29 -7.58
N PRO A 215 -7.37 -4.00 -7.39
CA PRO A 215 -7.22 -3.32 -6.10
C PRO A 215 -7.88 -4.08 -4.93
N ALA A 216 -9.00 -4.77 -5.17
CA ALA A 216 -9.70 -5.56 -4.15
C ALA A 216 -8.88 -6.75 -3.62
N ASP A 217 -7.97 -7.33 -4.42
CA ASP A 217 -7.08 -8.42 -3.96
C ASP A 217 -6.12 -7.89 -2.87
N VAL A 218 -5.60 -6.66 -3.05
CA VAL A 218 -4.73 -6.00 -2.07
C VAL A 218 -5.50 -5.58 -0.82
N ALA A 219 -6.70 -5.03 -1.01
CA ALA A 219 -7.56 -4.60 0.09
C ALA A 219 -7.93 -5.77 1.03
N GLY A 220 -8.15 -6.98 0.49
CA GLY A 220 -8.37 -8.18 1.29
C GLY A 220 -7.21 -8.51 2.23
N ALA A 221 -5.97 -8.37 1.74
CA ALA A 221 -4.78 -8.56 2.57
C ALA A 221 -4.62 -7.45 3.63
N CYS A 222 -5.00 -6.20 3.30
CA CYS A 222 -5.02 -5.11 4.28
C CYS A 222 -6.00 -5.38 5.42
N LEU A 223 -7.23 -5.81 5.11
CA LEU A 223 -8.23 -6.18 6.11
C LEU A 223 -7.72 -7.31 7.02
N TYR A 224 -7.12 -8.36 6.44
CA TYR A 224 -6.53 -9.46 7.21
C TYR A 224 -5.46 -8.94 8.17
N LEU A 225 -4.45 -8.21 7.66
CA LEU A 225 -3.33 -7.72 8.48
C LEU A 225 -3.75 -6.69 9.54
N ALA A 226 -4.82 -5.95 9.30
CA ALA A 226 -5.38 -5.01 10.27
C ALA A 226 -6.20 -5.69 11.36
N SER A 227 -6.74 -6.88 11.10
CA SER A 227 -7.66 -7.59 12.00
C SER A 227 -6.96 -8.37 13.10
N ASP A 228 -7.76 -8.85 14.07
CA ASP A 228 -7.32 -9.71 15.16
C ASP A 228 -6.92 -11.11 14.67
N LEU A 229 -7.32 -11.51 13.46
CA LEU A 229 -6.85 -12.74 12.80
C LEU A 229 -5.32 -12.72 12.56
N ALA A 230 -4.73 -11.53 12.47
CA ALA A 230 -3.30 -11.32 12.31
C ALA A 230 -2.60 -10.89 13.62
N ALA A 231 -3.19 -11.16 14.79
CA ALA A 231 -2.65 -10.71 16.08
C ALA A 231 -1.21 -11.15 16.35
N TYR A 232 -0.78 -12.26 15.78
CA TYR A 232 0.60 -12.78 15.90
C TYR A 232 1.45 -12.58 14.64
N VAL A 233 1.00 -11.68 13.71
CA VAL A 233 1.69 -11.38 12.46
C VAL A 233 2.27 -9.97 12.54
N THR A 234 3.60 -9.89 12.62
CA THR A 234 4.38 -8.64 12.56
C THR A 234 5.72 -8.89 11.88
N GLY A 235 6.24 -7.94 11.12
CA GLY A 235 7.46 -8.08 10.31
C GLY A 235 7.28 -8.97 9.07
N ALA A 236 6.06 -9.40 8.78
CA ALA A 236 5.77 -10.27 7.64
C ALA A 236 5.75 -9.49 6.33
N ASP A 237 6.08 -10.22 5.25
CA ASP A 237 5.87 -9.80 3.86
C ASP A 237 4.85 -10.74 3.23
N ILE A 238 3.65 -10.23 2.96
CA ILE A 238 2.58 -11.01 2.34
C ILE A 238 2.55 -10.73 0.84
N ALA A 239 2.80 -11.78 0.06
CA ALA A 239 2.78 -11.71 -1.38
C ALA A 239 1.34 -11.73 -1.94
N VAL A 240 0.93 -10.65 -2.61
CA VAL A 240 -0.33 -10.52 -3.35
C VAL A 240 0.01 -10.27 -4.82
N HIS A 241 0.53 -11.30 -5.50
CA HIS A 241 1.09 -11.19 -6.84
C HIS A 241 0.71 -12.36 -7.78
N GLY A 242 -0.25 -13.20 -7.37
CA GLY A 242 -0.74 -14.27 -8.24
C GLY A 242 0.26 -15.39 -8.58
N GLY A 243 1.30 -15.57 -7.73
CA GLY A 243 2.38 -16.53 -7.95
C GLY A 243 3.66 -15.89 -8.55
N GLY A 244 3.68 -14.57 -8.73
CA GLY A 244 4.78 -13.84 -9.38
C GLY A 244 4.68 -13.89 -10.91
N GLU A 245 5.82 -13.83 -11.57
CA GLU A 245 5.90 -13.95 -13.04
C GLU A 245 6.58 -15.25 -13.44
N ILE A 246 6.04 -15.91 -14.47
CA ILE A 246 6.67 -17.11 -15.02
C ILE A 246 8.02 -16.71 -15.64
N PRO A 247 9.14 -17.32 -15.23
CA PRO A 247 10.44 -16.95 -15.76
C PRO A 247 10.52 -17.03 -17.29
N ALA A 248 11.06 -15.99 -17.92
CA ALA A 248 11.15 -15.88 -19.38
C ALA A 248 11.85 -17.10 -20.02
N ARG A 249 12.87 -17.69 -19.36
CA ARG A 249 13.56 -18.90 -19.83
C ARG A 249 12.60 -20.09 -19.97
N TYR A 250 11.60 -20.20 -19.09
CA TYR A 250 10.62 -21.28 -19.12
C TYR A 250 9.65 -21.10 -20.30
N LEU A 251 9.22 -19.87 -20.55
CA LEU A 251 8.36 -19.53 -21.68
C LEU A 251 9.09 -19.74 -23.01
N ALA A 252 10.38 -19.36 -23.09
CA ALA A 252 11.20 -19.55 -24.28
C ALA A 252 11.53 -21.02 -24.59
N ALA A 253 11.62 -21.88 -23.56
CA ALA A 253 11.98 -23.30 -23.71
C ALA A 253 10.77 -24.19 -24.08
N ARG A 254 9.53 -23.71 -23.93
CA ARG A 254 8.32 -24.47 -24.34
C ARG A 254 7.81 -23.96 -25.68
N PRO A 255 7.75 -24.82 -26.73
CA PRO A 255 7.00 -24.46 -27.92
C PRO A 255 5.55 -24.19 -27.50
N ALA A 256 4.92 -23.16 -28.13
CA ALA A 256 3.52 -22.87 -27.93
C ALA A 256 2.73 -24.19 -28.07
N THR A 257 2.03 -24.58 -27.02
CA THR A 257 1.09 -25.70 -27.10
C THR A 257 0.01 -25.28 -28.08
N PRO A 258 -0.31 -26.08 -29.09
CA PRO A 258 -1.29 -25.74 -30.13
C PRO A 258 -2.69 -25.47 -29.56
#